data_6dc9f081157f935d5135b4595d318e3b
#
_entry.id   6dc9f081157f935d5135b4595d318e3b
#
_cell.length_a   1.000
_cell.length_b   1.000
_cell.length_c   1.000
_cell.angle_alpha   90.00
_cell.angle_beta   90.00
_cell.angle_gamma   90.00
#
_symmetry.space_group_name_H-M   'P 1'
#
loop_
_entity.id
_entity.type
_entity.pdbx_description
1 polymer ?
#
loop_
_entity_poly.entity_id
_entity_poly.type
_entity_poly.pdbx_seq_one_letter_code
_entity_poly.pdbx_strand_id
1 'polypeptide(L)'
;RLGVSAIIVERNEKPGDSWRKRYKSLCLHDPVWYDHLPYLPFPDDWPVFAPKDKIGDWLEMYTKVMELNYWGSTTAKGARYDEAAQQWEVLVERGGKEITLRPKELVFALGVSGYPNVPQIPGAESFLGEQHHSSKHAGPEGYKGRRCVVLGSNNSAHDICAALWEHGADVTMVQRSSTHIAPSESLMELALGGLYSEQAVKAGVTTNMADLIFASIPYK
;
A
#
# COMPACT_ATOMS: atom_id res chain seq x y z
N ARG A 1 21.26 -5.96 -11.16
CA ARG A 1 22.67 -5.49 -11.02
C ARG A 1 23.52 -6.46 -10.23
N LEU A 2 22.91 -7.32 -9.44
CA LEU A 2 23.59 -8.43 -8.76
C LEU A 2 23.70 -9.68 -9.64
N GLY A 3 23.30 -9.63 -10.91
CA GLY A 3 23.30 -10.77 -11.81
C GLY A 3 22.25 -11.84 -11.50
N VAL A 4 21.30 -11.54 -10.61
CA VAL A 4 20.21 -12.46 -10.26
C VAL A 4 19.08 -12.28 -11.25
N SER A 5 18.74 -13.36 -11.98
CA SER A 5 17.56 -13.38 -12.83
C SER A 5 16.30 -13.49 -11.96
N ALA A 6 15.39 -12.56 -12.13
CA ALA A 6 14.14 -12.53 -11.35
C ALA A 6 12.95 -12.21 -12.27
N ILE A 7 11.77 -12.64 -11.86
CA ILE A 7 10.50 -12.31 -12.51
C ILE A 7 9.50 -11.87 -11.44
N ILE A 8 8.75 -10.82 -11.74
CA ILE A 8 7.63 -10.35 -10.92
C ILE A 8 6.34 -10.87 -11.56
N VAL A 9 5.57 -11.62 -10.78
CA VAL A 9 4.25 -12.13 -11.20
C VAL A 9 3.17 -11.34 -10.47
N GLU A 10 2.27 -10.71 -11.22
CA GLU A 10 1.22 -9.86 -10.66
C GLU A 10 -0.11 -10.10 -11.39
N ARG A 11 -1.19 -10.29 -10.62
CA ARG A 11 -2.53 -10.51 -11.17
C ARG A 11 -3.13 -9.28 -11.85
N ASN A 12 -2.75 -8.08 -11.42
CA ASN A 12 -3.15 -6.86 -12.09
C ASN A 12 -2.40 -6.69 -13.41
N GLU A 13 -2.97 -5.88 -14.29
CA GLU A 13 -2.40 -5.69 -15.63
C GLU A 13 -1.08 -4.93 -15.56
N LYS A 14 -1.04 -3.82 -14.83
CA LYS A 14 0.09 -2.89 -14.81
C LYS A 14 0.75 -2.77 -13.44
N PRO A 15 2.06 -2.49 -13.41
CA PRO A 15 2.72 -2.07 -12.19
C PRO A 15 2.00 -0.86 -11.58
N GLY A 16 1.83 -0.86 -10.26
CA GLY A 16 1.14 0.22 -9.56
C GLY A 16 -0.39 0.13 -9.51
N ASP A 17 -1.01 -0.83 -10.18
CA ASP A 17 -2.47 -1.01 -10.15
C ASP A 17 -3.02 -1.34 -8.76
N SER A 18 -2.20 -1.91 -7.88
CA SER A 18 -2.55 -2.10 -6.47
C SER A 18 -2.83 -0.77 -5.75
N TRP A 19 -2.22 0.32 -6.19
CA TRP A 19 -2.48 1.68 -5.73
C TRP A 19 -3.67 2.29 -6.46
N ARG A 20 -3.69 2.25 -7.79
CA ARG A 20 -4.76 2.85 -8.61
C ARG A 20 -6.15 2.32 -8.25
N LYS A 21 -6.26 1.05 -7.87
CA LYS A 21 -7.52 0.38 -7.51
C LYS A 21 -7.99 0.64 -6.07
N ARG A 22 -7.31 1.49 -5.33
CA ARG A 22 -7.73 1.94 -3.99
C ARG A 22 -8.71 3.10 -4.06
N TYR A 23 -9.31 3.45 -2.90
CA TYR A 23 -10.24 4.57 -2.82
C TYR A 23 -9.58 5.89 -3.25
N LYS A 24 -10.38 6.78 -3.83
CA LYS A 24 -9.89 7.96 -4.56
C LYS A 24 -9.06 8.93 -3.73
N SER A 25 -9.40 9.12 -2.46
CA SER A 25 -8.70 10.04 -1.56
C SER A 25 -7.40 9.50 -0.96
N LEU A 26 -6.98 8.28 -1.31
CA LEU A 26 -5.75 7.69 -0.76
C LEU A 26 -4.52 8.48 -1.19
N CYS A 27 -3.73 8.89 -0.20
CA CYS A 27 -2.38 9.41 -0.38
C CYS A 27 -1.39 8.54 0.41
N LEU A 28 -0.09 8.68 0.13
CA LEU A 28 0.94 8.18 1.04
C LEU A 28 0.78 8.86 2.40
N HIS A 29 1.13 8.15 3.46
CA HIS A 29 1.10 8.67 4.82
C HIS A 29 2.48 9.14 5.29
N ASP A 30 3.51 8.78 4.55
CA ASP A 30 4.89 9.20 4.75
C ASP A 30 5.29 10.21 3.67
N PRO A 31 6.21 11.14 3.99
CA PRO A 31 6.67 12.12 3.03
C PRO A 31 7.41 11.50 1.84
N VAL A 32 7.18 12.04 0.64
CA VAL A 32 7.74 11.52 -0.62
C VAL A 32 9.25 11.43 -0.66
N TRP A 33 9.95 12.23 0.14
CA TRP A 33 11.43 12.24 0.11
C TRP A 33 12.09 11.00 0.71
N TYR A 34 11.37 10.09 1.36
CA TYR A 34 11.92 8.79 1.75
C TYR A 34 11.19 7.55 1.26
N ASP A 35 10.10 7.69 0.55
CA ASP A 35 9.30 6.55 0.09
C ASP A 35 9.69 6.03 -1.29
N HIS A 36 10.67 6.62 -1.93
CA HIS A 36 11.12 6.19 -3.26
C HIS A 36 11.84 4.84 -3.23
N LEU A 37 11.79 4.12 -4.35
CA LEU A 37 12.59 2.92 -4.54
C LEU A 37 14.05 3.29 -4.92
N PRO A 38 15.01 2.36 -4.78
CA PRO A 38 16.41 2.62 -5.09
C PRO A 38 16.64 3.19 -6.50
N TYR A 39 17.60 4.08 -6.63
CA TYR A 39 18.12 4.69 -7.86
C TYR A 39 17.27 5.79 -8.51
N LEU A 40 15.97 5.88 -8.22
CA LEU A 40 15.08 6.88 -8.80
C LEU A 40 14.28 7.54 -7.66
N PRO A 41 14.62 8.79 -7.27
CA PRO A 41 13.81 9.53 -6.32
C PRO A 41 12.48 9.93 -6.94
N PHE A 42 11.52 10.30 -6.10
CA PHE A 42 10.33 10.99 -6.57
C PHE A 42 10.70 12.40 -7.04
N PRO A 43 9.93 12.99 -7.98
CA PRO A 43 10.13 14.38 -8.38
C PRO A 43 9.99 15.36 -7.21
N ASP A 44 10.88 16.36 -7.13
CA ASP A 44 10.95 17.33 -6.02
C ASP A 44 9.70 18.21 -5.90
N ASP A 45 8.94 18.37 -6.99
CA ASP A 45 7.71 19.16 -7.06
C ASP A 45 6.44 18.37 -6.68
N TRP A 46 6.60 17.12 -6.25
CA TRP A 46 5.45 16.33 -5.83
C TRP A 46 4.90 16.81 -4.48
N PRO A 47 3.57 16.62 -4.25
CA PRO A 47 2.99 16.84 -2.92
C PRO A 47 3.73 16.02 -1.87
N VAL A 48 3.86 16.57 -0.65
CA VAL A 48 4.53 15.89 0.48
C VAL A 48 3.95 14.48 0.69
N PHE A 49 2.63 14.36 0.59
CA PHE A 49 1.94 13.08 0.63
C PHE A 49 1.39 12.78 -0.78
N ALA A 50 2.08 11.93 -1.51
CA ALA A 50 1.75 11.68 -2.90
C ALA A 50 0.42 10.94 -3.05
N PRO A 51 -0.49 11.41 -3.94
CA PRO A 51 -1.72 10.69 -4.27
C PRO A 51 -1.45 9.33 -4.90
N LYS A 52 -2.33 8.38 -4.63
CA LYS A 52 -2.22 6.98 -5.09
C LYS A 52 -1.95 6.81 -6.58
N ASP A 53 -2.55 7.65 -7.41
CA ASP A 53 -2.41 7.54 -8.87
C ASP A 53 -1.01 7.97 -9.32
N LYS A 54 -0.44 9.02 -8.71
CA LYS A 54 0.97 9.40 -8.94
C LYS A 54 1.93 8.26 -8.57
N ILE A 55 1.69 7.59 -7.44
CA ILE A 55 2.48 6.42 -7.04
C ILE A 55 2.32 5.28 -8.05
N GLY A 56 1.10 5.01 -8.49
CA GLY A 56 0.83 4.00 -9.51
C GLY A 56 1.59 4.27 -10.81
N ASP A 57 1.58 5.50 -11.28
CA ASP A 57 2.26 5.92 -12.51
C ASP A 57 3.78 5.87 -12.36
N TRP A 58 4.29 6.26 -11.19
CA TRP A 58 5.72 6.17 -10.90
C TRP A 58 6.21 4.72 -10.86
N LEU A 59 5.45 3.80 -10.25
CA LEU A 59 5.79 2.38 -10.23
C LEU A 59 5.77 1.76 -11.64
N GLU A 60 4.86 2.18 -12.50
CA GLU A 60 4.83 1.76 -13.90
C GLU A 60 6.06 2.28 -14.66
N MET A 61 6.38 3.55 -14.51
CA MET A 61 7.58 4.16 -15.07
C MET A 61 8.86 3.48 -14.54
N TYR A 62 8.97 3.30 -13.23
CA TYR A 62 10.10 2.64 -12.59
C TYR A 62 10.35 1.25 -13.16
N THR A 63 9.28 0.45 -13.29
CA THR A 63 9.36 -0.90 -13.85
C THR A 63 9.92 -0.89 -15.28
N LYS A 64 9.49 0.07 -16.10
CA LYS A 64 9.95 0.23 -17.49
C LYS A 64 11.40 0.71 -17.55
N VAL A 65 11.74 1.75 -16.81
CA VAL A 65 13.09 2.36 -16.83
C VAL A 65 14.14 1.41 -16.26
N MET A 66 13.77 0.66 -15.22
CA MET A 66 14.67 -0.32 -14.61
C MET A 66 14.69 -1.67 -15.35
N GLU A 67 13.93 -1.81 -16.44
CA GLU A 67 13.84 -3.02 -17.26
C GLU A 67 13.51 -4.27 -16.44
N LEU A 68 12.57 -4.12 -15.47
CA LEU A 68 12.19 -5.24 -14.62
C LEU A 68 11.38 -6.26 -15.41
N ASN A 69 11.70 -7.54 -15.26
CA ASN A 69 10.93 -8.62 -15.87
C ASN A 69 9.60 -8.79 -15.13
N TYR A 70 8.55 -8.17 -15.66
CA TYR A 70 7.22 -8.09 -15.07
C TYR A 70 6.17 -8.81 -15.91
N TRP A 71 5.46 -9.75 -15.28
CA TRP A 71 4.32 -10.46 -15.87
C TRP A 71 3.03 -9.98 -15.20
N GLY A 72 2.40 -8.98 -15.80
CA GLY A 72 1.06 -8.55 -15.44
C GLY A 72 -0.01 -9.52 -15.96
N SER A 73 -1.24 -9.36 -15.48
CA SER A 73 -2.36 -10.26 -15.78
C SER A 73 -2.02 -11.74 -15.59
N THR A 74 -1.19 -12.02 -14.58
CA THR A 74 -0.71 -13.37 -14.29
C THR A 74 -1.03 -13.72 -12.83
N THR A 75 -1.84 -14.75 -12.63
CA THR A 75 -2.30 -15.16 -11.29
C THR A 75 -1.50 -16.36 -10.80
N ALA A 76 -0.87 -16.23 -9.64
CA ALA A 76 -0.27 -17.39 -8.95
C ALA A 76 -1.40 -18.25 -8.36
N LYS A 77 -1.41 -19.53 -8.72
CA LYS A 77 -2.41 -20.52 -8.29
C LYS A 77 -1.94 -21.34 -7.11
N GLY A 78 -0.65 -21.63 -7.05
CA GLY A 78 -0.06 -22.40 -5.97
C GLY A 78 1.44 -22.52 -6.13
N ALA A 79 2.09 -22.94 -5.07
CA ALA A 79 3.52 -23.21 -5.05
C ALA A 79 3.83 -24.44 -4.18
N ARG A 80 4.80 -25.22 -4.60
CA ARG A 80 5.31 -26.38 -3.90
C ARG A 80 6.84 -26.39 -3.98
N TYR A 81 7.51 -26.69 -2.88
CA TYR A 81 8.95 -26.89 -2.90
C TYR A 81 9.27 -28.34 -3.26
N ASP A 82 10.19 -28.54 -4.18
CA ASP A 82 10.70 -29.84 -4.58
C ASP A 82 12.06 -30.06 -3.88
N GLU A 83 12.07 -30.88 -2.85
CA GLU A 83 13.25 -31.19 -2.06
C GLU A 83 14.34 -31.89 -2.88
N ALA A 84 13.97 -32.74 -3.85
CA ALA A 84 14.92 -33.46 -4.66
C ALA A 84 15.63 -32.55 -5.68
N ALA A 85 14.86 -31.63 -6.26
CA ALA A 85 15.39 -30.67 -7.22
C ALA A 85 15.90 -29.37 -6.57
N GLN A 86 15.69 -29.17 -5.27
CA GLN A 86 16.05 -27.97 -4.49
C GLN A 86 15.54 -26.68 -5.15
N GLN A 87 14.28 -26.68 -5.55
CA GLN A 87 13.65 -25.56 -6.23
C GLN A 87 12.13 -25.51 -5.97
N TRP A 88 11.53 -24.36 -6.21
CA TRP A 88 10.08 -24.23 -6.19
C TRP A 88 9.46 -24.62 -7.52
N GLU A 89 8.28 -25.23 -7.47
CA GLU A 89 7.36 -25.31 -8.59
C GLU A 89 6.21 -24.34 -8.31
N VAL A 90 6.09 -23.30 -9.12
CA VAL A 90 5.08 -22.26 -8.97
C VAL A 90 4.14 -22.30 -10.17
N LEU A 91 2.89 -22.70 -9.93
CA LEU A 91 1.86 -22.73 -10.95
C LEU A 91 1.26 -21.32 -11.10
N VAL A 92 1.31 -20.78 -12.31
CA VAL A 92 0.71 -19.49 -12.64
C VAL A 92 -0.24 -19.66 -13.84
N GLU A 93 -1.28 -18.81 -13.87
CA GLU A 93 -2.17 -18.68 -15.03
C GLU A 93 -1.94 -17.35 -15.74
N ARG A 94 -1.64 -17.39 -17.03
CA ARG A 94 -1.42 -16.23 -17.88
C ARG A 94 -2.08 -16.41 -19.23
N GLY A 95 -2.97 -15.47 -19.60
CA GLY A 95 -3.69 -15.55 -20.89
C GLY A 95 -4.51 -16.84 -21.05
N GLY A 96 -5.13 -17.35 -19.98
CA GLY A 96 -5.91 -18.58 -19.96
C GLY A 96 -5.08 -19.88 -20.04
N LYS A 97 -3.75 -19.78 -19.93
CA LYS A 97 -2.84 -20.94 -19.94
C LYS A 97 -2.15 -21.08 -18.60
N GLU A 98 -2.03 -22.31 -18.14
CA GLU A 98 -1.20 -22.64 -16.98
C GLU A 98 0.27 -22.81 -17.38
N ILE A 99 1.15 -22.22 -16.58
CA ILE A 99 2.61 -22.26 -16.77
C ILE A 99 3.22 -22.61 -15.43
N THR A 100 4.12 -23.56 -15.40
CA THR A 100 4.92 -23.90 -14.21
C THR A 100 6.28 -23.22 -14.28
N LEU A 101 6.54 -22.31 -13.34
CA LEU A 101 7.85 -21.69 -13.13
C LEU A 101 8.64 -22.53 -12.14
N ARG A 102 9.97 -22.57 -12.28
CA ARG A 102 10.87 -23.33 -11.40
C ARG A 102 11.99 -22.44 -10.85
N PRO A 103 11.67 -21.47 -9.97
CA PRO A 103 12.69 -20.65 -9.35
C PRO A 103 13.36 -21.38 -8.19
N LYS A 104 14.63 -21.03 -7.89
CA LYS A 104 15.32 -21.46 -6.68
C LYS A 104 14.73 -20.80 -5.43
N GLU A 105 14.37 -19.52 -5.57
CA GLU A 105 13.83 -18.71 -4.48
C GLU A 105 12.44 -18.22 -4.84
N LEU A 106 11.51 -18.25 -3.89
CA LEU A 106 10.17 -17.68 -4.01
C LEU A 106 9.99 -16.59 -2.94
N VAL A 107 9.72 -15.37 -3.40
CA VAL A 107 9.50 -14.22 -2.52
C VAL A 107 8.02 -13.82 -2.55
N PHE A 108 7.35 -13.87 -1.39
CA PHE A 108 5.99 -13.38 -1.23
C PHE A 108 6.01 -11.87 -0.97
N ALA A 109 5.73 -11.09 -2.00
CA ALA A 109 5.64 -9.63 -1.95
C ALA A 109 4.18 -9.14 -2.10
N LEU A 110 3.26 -9.76 -1.37
CA LEU A 110 1.81 -9.63 -1.55
C LEU A 110 1.21 -8.38 -0.87
N GLY A 111 2.02 -7.65 -0.10
CA GLY A 111 1.55 -6.54 0.73
C GLY A 111 0.72 -7.01 1.94
N VAL A 112 0.37 -6.07 2.81
CA VAL A 112 -0.40 -6.36 4.04
C VAL A 112 -1.91 -6.25 3.87
N SER A 113 -2.40 -5.61 2.80
CA SER A 113 -3.83 -5.29 2.57
C SER A 113 -4.40 -5.97 1.33
N GLY A 114 -3.89 -7.16 0.97
CA GLY A 114 -4.25 -7.87 -0.25
C GLY A 114 -5.65 -8.46 -0.26
N TYR A 115 -6.14 -8.92 0.90
CA TYR A 115 -7.47 -9.51 1.06
C TYR A 115 -8.27 -8.77 2.13
N PRO A 116 -9.53 -8.38 1.83
CA PRO A 116 -10.38 -7.71 2.80
C PRO A 116 -10.81 -8.70 3.90
N ASN A 117 -10.65 -8.28 5.15
CA ASN A 117 -11.28 -8.96 6.29
C ASN A 117 -12.62 -8.29 6.57
N VAL A 118 -13.71 -8.90 6.12
CA VAL A 118 -15.06 -8.38 6.29
C VAL A 118 -15.70 -9.07 7.49
N PRO A 119 -15.90 -8.36 8.62
CA PRO A 119 -16.53 -8.97 9.79
C PRO A 119 -18.00 -9.29 9.51
N GLN A 120 -18.45 -10.41 10.05
CA GLN A 120 -19.88 -10.73 10.09
C GLN A 120 -20.52 -9.96 11.28
N ILE A 121 -21.39 -9.02 10.98
CA ILE A 121 -22.06 -8.19 11.97
C ILE A 121 -23.50 -8.67 12.12
N PRO A 122 -23.94 -9.08 13.31
CA PRO A 122 -25.32 -9.51 13.52
C PRO A 122 -26.30 -8.41 13.09
N GLY A 123 -27.30 -8.77 12.29
CA GLY A 123 -28.31 -7.86 11.76
C GLY A 123 -27.90 -7.12 10.47
N ALA A 124 -26.67 -7.31 9.98
CA ALA A 124 -26.23 -6.67 8.74
C ALA A 124 -27.12 -7.07 7.53
N GLU A 125 -27.64 -8.29 7.54
CA GLU A 125 -28.54 -8.81 6.51
C GLU A 125 -29.89 -8.09 6.45
N SER A 126 -30.29 -7.43 7.54
CA SER A 126 -31.55 -6.66 7.61
C SER A 126 -31.38 -5.18 7.26
N PHE A 127 -30.15 -4.73 7.06
CA PHE A 127 -29.87 -3.35 6.68
C PHE A 127 -30.24 -3.10 5.22
N LEU A 128 -31.14 -2.16 4.99
CA LEU A 128 -31.69 -1.88 3.64
C LEU A 128 -30.78 -0.95 2.81
N GLY A 129 -29.74 -0.39 3.39
CA GLY A 129 -28.81 0.49 2.70
C GLY A 129 -27.68 -0.25 2.01
N GLU A 130 -26.84 0.49 1.30
CA GLU A 130 -25.65 -0.03 0.69
C GLU A 130 -24.62 -0.42 1.76
N GLN A 131 -23.97 -1.58 1.58
CA GLN A 131 -22.91 -2.07 2.45
C GLN A 131 -21.72 -2.53 1.61
N HIS A 132 -20.53 -2.08 1.93
CA HIS A 132 -19.31 -2.56 1.29
C HIS A 132 -18.08 -2.38 2.17
N HIS A 133 -17.05 -3.16 1.90
CA HIS A 133 -15.74 -3.01 2.53
C HIS A 133 -14.97 -1.85 1.87
N SER A 134 -14.06 -1.18 2.63
CA SER A 134 -13.23 -0.07 2.14
C SER A 134 -12.48 -0.36 0.83
N SER A 135 -12.12 -1.62 0.58
CA SER A 135 -11.49 -2.04 -0.68
C SER A 135 -12.38 -1.88 -1.92
N LYS A 136 -13.69 -1.71 -1.73
CA LYS A 136 -14.67 -1.45 -2.80
C LYS A 136 -15.20 -0.02 -2.80
N HIS A 137 -14.74 0.81 -1.86
CA HIS A 137 -15.12 2.21 -1.81
C HIS A 137 -14.39 2.96 -2.92
N ALA A 138 -15.13 3.48 -3.89
CA ALA A 138 -14.54 4.22 -5.02
C ALA A 138 -14.16 5.66 -4.62
N GLY A 139 -15.01 6.33 -3.86
CA GLY A 139 -14.84 7.72 -3.45
C GLY A 139 -16.10 8.28 -2.83
N PRO A 140 -16.11 9.56 -2.42
CA PRO A 140 -17.23 10.18 -1.73
C PRO A 140 -18.35 10.64 -2.66
N GLU A 141 -18.14 10.60 -3.96
CA GLU A 141 -19.12 11.02 -4.95
C GLU A 141 -20.41 10.18 -4.86
N GLY A 142 -21.54 10.82 -4.84
CA GLY A 142 -22.84 10.16 -4.70
C GLY A 142 -23.34 9.99 -3.27
N TYR A 143 -22.54 10.37 -2.26
CA TYR A 143 -22.95 10.30 -0.85
C TYR A 143 -23.40 11.64 -0.26
N LYS A 144 -23.39 12.73 -1.03
CA LYS A 144 -23.83 14.05 -0.57
C LYS A 144 -25.26 13.99 0.03
N GLY A 145 -25.42 14.46 1.26
CA GLY A 145 -26.68 14.45 1.99
C GLY A 145 -27.14 13.08 2.50
N ARG A 146 -26.37 12.00 2.26
CA ARG A 146 -26.65 10.68 2.79
C ARG A 146 -26.10 10.50 4.20
N ARG A 147 -26.76 9.69 4.99
CA ARG A 147 -26.24 9.23 6.29
C ARG A 147 -25.33 8.04 6.05
N CYS A 148 -24.08 8.15 6.44
CA CYS A 148 -23.05 7.13 6.25
C CYS A 148 -22.48 6.70 7.60
N VAL A 149 -22.34 5.39 7.79
CA VAL A 149 -21.65 4.84 8.96
C VAL A 149 -20.39 4.12 8.50
N VAL A 150 -19.24 4.52 9.04
CA VAL A 150 -17.95 3.91 8.77
C VAL A 150 -17.51 3.10 9.98
N LEU A 151 -17.42 1.78 9.82
CA LEU A 151 -16.98 0.85 10.85
C LEU A 151 -15.48 0.59 10.73
N GLY A 152 -14.70 1.13 11.63
CA GLY A 152 -13.24 0.96 11.62
C GLY A 152 -12.50 2.04 12.36
N SER A 153 -11.21 1.84 12.58
CA SER A 153 -10.36 2.75 13.35
C SER A 153 -8.96 2.96 12.75
N ASN A 154 -8.67 2.38 11.58
CA ASN A 154 -7.40 2.53 10.89
C ASN A 154 -7.44 3.64 9.83
N ASN A 155 -6.31 3.88 9.17
CA ASN A 155 -6.12 4.94 8.17
C ASN A 155 -7.24 5.02 7.16
N SER A 156 -7.64 3.90 6.54
CA SER A 156 -8.73 3.89 5.56
C SER A 156 -10.06 4.40 6.12
N ALA A 157 -10.38 4.10 7.39
CA ALA A 157 -11.62 4.57 8.01
C ALA A 157 -11.59 6.09 8.23
N HIS A 158 -10.46 6.63 8.70
CA HIS A 158 -10.28 8.07 8.88
C HIS A 158 -10.32 8.82 7.55
N ASP A 159 -9.59 8.35 6.54
CA ASP A 159 -9.57 8.96 5.20
C ASP A 159 -10.95 8.97 4.54
N ILE A 160 -11.68 7.85 4.64
CA ILE A 160 -13.04 7.74 4.08
C ILE A 160 -14.01 8.64 4.81
N CYS A 161 -13.94 8.71 6.15
CA CYS A 161 -14.78 9.61 6.95
C CYS A 161 -14.53 11.06 6.56
N ALA A 162 -13.28 11.49 6.47
CA ALA A 162 -12.92 12.86 6.09
C ALA A 162 -13.43 13.18 4.68
N ALA A 163 -13.16 12.32 3.70
CA ALA A 163 -13.61 12.52 2.33
C ALA A 163 -15.14 12.58 2.20
N LEU A 164 -15.88 11.73 2.88
CA LEU A 164 -17.35 11.73 2.89
C LEU A 164 -17.89 13.03 3.50
N TRP A 165 -17.33 13.45 4.65
CA TRP A 165 -17.73 14.68 5.32
C TRP A 165 -17.45 15.92 4.48
N GLU A 166 -16.27 16.04 3.89
CA GLU A 166 -15.89 17.14 3.00
C GLU A 166 -16.82 17.26 1.79
N HIS A 167 -17.38 16.13 1.33
CA HIS A 167 -18.35 16.10 0.22
C HIS A 167 -19.81 16.23 0.67
N GLY A 168 -20.04 16.53 1.95
CA GLY A 168 -21.37 16.87 2.47
C GLY A 168 -22.25 15.67 2.82
N ALA A 169 -21.67 14.53 3.14
CA ALA A 169 -22.38 13.42 3.78
C ALA A 169 -22.53 13.66 5.30
N ASP A 170 -23.57 13.09 5.91
CA ASP A 170 -23.71 12.98 7.37
C ASP A 170 -23.01 11.70 7.84
N VAL A 171 -21.83 11.85 8.44
CA VAL A 171 -20.93 10.72 8.70
C VAL A 171 -20.85 10.40 10.19
N THR A 172 -21.07 9.14 10.52
CA THR A 172 -20.78 8.57 11.83
C THR A 172 -19.67 7.53 11.74
N MET A 173 -18.59 7.72 12.50
CA MET A 173 -17.53 6.74 12.63
C MET A 173 -17.72 5.90 13.89
N VAL A 174 -17.71 4.58 13.74
CA VAL A 174 -17.82 3.63 14.84
C VAL A 174 -16.51 2.88 15.01
N GLN A 175 -15.87 3.05 16.15
CA GLN A 175 -14.61 2.39 16.50
C GLN A 175 -14.83 1.39 17.64
N ARG A 176 -14.27 0.20 17.52
CA ARG A 176 -14.28 -0.81 18.59
C ARG A 176 -13.41 -0.39 19.78
N SER A 177 -12.32 0.32 19.50
CA SER A 177 -11.40 0.90 20.47
C SER A 177 -10.82 2.18 19.91
N SER A 178 -10.29 3.04 20.80
CA SER A 178 -9.64 4.28 20.38
C SER A 178 -8.43 4.01 19.48
N THR A 179 -8.22 4.89 18.52
CA THR A 179 -7.04 4.91 17.66
C THR A 179 -6.04 5.93 18.21
N HIS A 180 -4.77 5.54 18.26
CA HIS A 180 -3.71 6.49 18.54
C HIS A 180 -3.53 7.40 17.32
N ILE A 181 -3.69 8.71 17.52
CA ILE A 181 -3.52 9.73 16.47
C ILE A 181 -2.40 10.66 16.91
N ALA A 182 -1.37 10.75 16.07
CA ALA A 182 -0.28 11.69 16.26
C ALA A 182 -0.39 12.85 15.25
N PRO A 183 -0.27 14.12 15.68
CA PRO A 183 -0.22 15.25 14.77
C PRO A 183 0.98 15.14 13.82
N SER A 184 0.78 15.47 12.54
CA SER A 184 1.83 15.41 11.52
C SER A 184 3.03 16.28 11.90
N GLU A 185 2.78 17.45 12.49
CA GLU A 185 3.81 18.37 12.95
C GLU A 185 4.72 17.73 13.99
N SER A 186 4.13 17.00 14.94
CA SER A 186 4.91 16.28 15.97
C SER A 186 5.73 15.14 15.38
N LEU A 187 5.18 14.42 14.41
CA LEU A 187 5.93 13.37 13.69
C LEU A 187 7.10 13.97 12.91
N MET A 188 6.87 15.07 12.19
CA MET A 188 7.90 15.76 11.42
C MET A 188 9.04 16.27 12.31
N GLU A 189 8.71 16.85 13.47
CA GLU A 189 9.69 17.40 14.38
C GLU A 189 10.46 16.32 15.18
N LEU A 190 9.73 15.42 15.83
CA LEU A 190 10.30 14.50 16.81
C LEU A 190 10.87 13.21 16.22
N ALA A 191 10.18 12.63 15.24
CA ALA A 191 10.60 11.37 14.64
C ALA A 191 11.52 11.60 13.44
N LEU A 192 11.14 12.48 12.54
CA LEU A 192 11.81 12.65 11.26
C LEU A 192 12.91 13.70 11.34
N GLY A 193 12.68 14.84 11.99
CA GLY A 193 13.64 15.91 12.16
C GLY A 193 14.87 15.50 12.97
N GLY A 194 14.72 14.59 13.90
CA GLY A 194 15.83 14.06 14.71
C GLY A 194 16.80 13.17 13.94
N LEU A 195 16.34 12.44 12.93
CA LEU A 195 17.13 11.44 12.20
C LEU A 195 17.38 11.81 10.73
N TYR A 196 16.40 12.44 10.06
CA TYR A 196 16.43 12.71 8.62
C TYR A 196 16.40 14.21 8.34
N SER A 197 17.34 14.96 8.94
CA SER A 197 17.44 16.41 8.79
C SER A 197 18.85 16.83 8.43
N GLU A 198 19.01 18.05 7.93
CA GLU A 198 20.31 18.66 7.70
C GLU A 198 21.16 18.70 8.98
N GLN A 199 20.50 18.91 10.12
CA GLN A 199 21.17 18.93 11.43
C GLN A 199 21.71 17.54 11.81
N ALA A 200 20.94 16.47 11.55
CA ALA A 200 21.39 15.09 11.76
C ALA A 200 22.60 14.76 10.87
N VAL A 201 22.57 15.16 9.61
CA VAL A 201 23.71 14.99 8.68
C VAL A 201 24.94 15.74 9.17
N LYS A 202 24.81 16.98 9.63
CA LYS A 202 25.90 17.76 10.23
C LYS A 202 26.46 17.13 11.52
N ALA A 203 25.61 16.41 12.25
CA ALA A 203 26.01 15.63 13.42
C ALA A 203 26.63 14.26 13.09
N GLY A 204 26.78 13.93 11.80
CA GLY A 204 27.38 12.68 11.35
C GLY A 204 26.40 11.48 11.24
N VAL A 205 25.10 11.71 11.37
CA VAL A 205 24.09 10.68 11.16
C VAL A 205 23.91 10.47 9.65
N THR A 206 24.37 9.33 9.16
CA THR A 206 24.12 8.93 7.76
C THR A 206 22.71 8.38 7.59
N THR A 207 22.17 8.36 6.36
CA THR A 207 20.86 7.77 6.07
C THR A 207 20.78 6.32 6.55
N ASN A 208 21.81 5.50 6.28
CA ASN A 208 21.86 4.13 6.75
C ASN A 208 21.81 4.01 8.28
N MET A 209 22.47 4.91 9.00
CA MET A 209 22.41 4.94 10.45
C MET A 209 21.02 5.37 10.95
N ALA A 210 20.41 6.36 10.32
CA ALA A 210 19.05 6.80 10.62
C ALA A 210 18.05 5.66 10.42
N ASP A 211 18.13 4.91 9.30
CA ASP A 211 17.30 3.77 9.00
C ASP A 211 17.44 2.66 10.04
N LEU A 212 18.66 2.35 10.45
CA LEU A 212 18.92 1.34 11.49
C LEU A 212 18.35 1.78 12.84
N ILE A 213 18.52 3.03 13.22
CA ILE A 213 17.95 3.58 14.46
C ILE A 213 16.44 3.52 14.40
N PHE A 214 15.82 4.00 13.32
CA PHE A 214 14.38 3.98 13.14
C PHE A 214 13.80 2.56 13.17
N ALA A 215 14.44 1.62 12.47
CA ALA A 215 14.04 0.21 12.44
C ALA A 215 14.21 -0.48 13.81
N SER A 216 15.07 0.05 14.70
CA SER A 216 15.27 -0.48 16.05
C SER A 216 14.21 -0.03 17.06
N ILE A 217 13.41 0.99 16.72
CA ILE A 217 12.35 1.50 17.60
C ILE A 217 11.20 0.48 17.62
N PRO A 218 10.82 -0.04 18.80
CA PRO A 218 9.72 -0.99 18.88
C PRO A 218 8.41 -0.37 18.39
N TYR A 219 7.76 -1.02 17.47
CA TYR A 219 6.39 -0.68 17.07
C TYR A 219 5.44 -1.09 18.22
N LYS A 220 4.92 -0.13 18.96
CA LYS A 220 3.99 -0.36 20.07
C LYS A 220 2.55 -0.20 19.62
#